data_58a06297a83e276e7611ec4d8226561e
#
_entry.id   58a06297a83e276e7611ec4d8226561e
#
_cell.length_a   1.000
_cell.length_b   1.000
_cell.length_c   1.000
_cell.angle_alpha   90.00
_cell.angle_beta   90.00
_cell.angle_gamma   90.00
#
_symmetry.space_group_name_H-M   'P 1'
#
loop_
_entity.id
_entity.type
_entity.pdbx_description
1 polymer ?
#
loop_
_entity_poly.entity_id
_entity_poly.type
_entity_poly.pdbx_seq_one_letter_code
_entity_poly.pdbx_strand_id
1 'polypeptide(L)'
;MEFDNNRPIYLQLLEDFKLKISSGQWKSGDKMDTVRNLAKIYGVNPNTVQRALQELEREGLAKSNRTSGRFITDDEEKINEIAKGAFYRSCDDLISVADELKLTREKSLKLLDEYWREV
;
A
#
# COMPACT_ATOMS: atom_id res chain seq x y z
N MET A 1 7.10 -9.94 -7.69
CA MET A 1 6.00 -9.00 -7.97
C MET A 1 5.86 -8.81 -9.47
N GLU A 2 4.67 -8.94 -9.97
CA GLU A 2 4.39 -8.70 -11.38
C GLU A 2 3.88 -7.28 -11.57
N PHE A 3 4.41 -6.58 -12.56
CA PHE A 3 4.05 -5.20 -12.84
C PHE A 3 3.11 -5.09 -14.04
N ASP A 4 2.12 -4.21 -13.89
CA ASP A 4 1.23 -3.83 -14.97
C ASP A 4 1.97 -2.81 -15.86
N ASN A 5 2.10 -3.10 -17.15
CA ASN A 5 2.82 -2.23 -18.10
C ASN A 5 2.05 -0.94 -18.43
N ASN A 6 0.79 -0.85 -18.07
CA ASN A 6 -0.07 0.31 -18.36
C ASN A 6 0.01 1.41 -17.32
N ARG A 7 0.75 1.17 -16.22
CA ARG A 7 0.90 2.11 -15.11
C ARG A 7 2.37 2.30 -14.79
N PRO A 8 2.78 3.51 -14.36
CA PRO A 8 4.18 3.74 -13.95
C PRO A 8 4.62 2.74 -12.89
N ILE A 9 5.81 2.17 -13.09
CA ILE A 9 6.35 1.14 -12.17
C ILE A 9 6.56 1.71 -10.77
N TYR A 10 7.04 2.95 -10.66
CA TYR A 10 7.28 3.53 -9.34
C TYR A 10 6.01 3.67 -8.50
N LEU A 11 4.86 3.91 -9.14
CA LEU A 11 3.57 3.99 -8.43
C LEU A 11 3.15 2.62 -7.90
N GLN A 12 3.39 1.57 -8.68
CA GLN A 12 3.10 0.21 -8.27
C GLN A 12 4.02 -0.22 -7.12
N LEU A 13 5.29 0.18 -7.16
CA LEU A 13 6.21 -0.03 -6.05
C LEU A 13 5.75 0.70 -4.80
N LEU A 14 5.34 1.95 -4.95
CA LEU A 14 4.86 2.77 -3.84
C LEU A 14 3.64 2.12 -3.16
N GLU A 15 2.71 1.64 -3.96
CA GLU A 15 1.53 0.92 -3.46
C GLU A 15 1.93 -0.34 -2.67
N ASP A 16 2.90 -1.10 -3.18
CA ASP A 16 3.40 -2.30 -2.52
C ASP A 16 4.11 -1.96 -1.21
N PHE A 17 4.94 -0.92 -1.20
CA PHE A 17 5.61 -0.45 0.00
C PHE A 17 4.59 -0.03 1.07
N LYS A 18 3.56 0.72 0.67
CA LYS A 18 2.49 1.14 1.57
C LYS A 18 1.74 -0.07 2.15
N LEU A 19 1.50 -1.08 1.33
CA LEU A 19 0.83 -2.30 1.79
C LEU A 19 1.70 -3.03 2.82
N LYS A 20 3.00 -3.12 2.59
CA LYS A 20 3.93 -3.76 3.53
C LYS A 20 3.98 -3.02 4.86
N ILE A 21 3.91 -1.69 4.83
CA ILE A 21 3.89 -0.86 6.04
C ILE A 21 2.56 -1.04 6.77
N SER A 22 1.44 -0.92 6.07
CA SER A 22 0.11 -0.96 6.69
C SER A 22 -0.26 -2.36 7.17
N SER A 23 0.28 -3.40 6.56
CA SER A 23 0.06 -4.79 7.01
C SER A 23 0.97 -5.20 8.17
N GLY A 24 1.96 -4.37 8.52
CA GLY A 24 2.94 -4.69 9.56
C GLY A 24 4.08 -5.59 9.09
N GLN A 25 4.16 -5.92 7.81
CA GLN A 25 5.27 -6.69 7.26
C GLN A 25 6.57 -5.88 7.39
N TRP A 26 6.53 -4.59 7.09
CA TRP A 26 7.56 -3.62 7.41
C TRP A 26 7.08 -2.87 8.65
N LYS A 27 7.72 -3.12 9.76
CA LYS A 27 7.26 -2.61 11.07
C LYS A 27 7.58 -1.13 11.26
N SER A 28 6.74 -0.44 12.01
CA SER A 28 6.96 0.96 12.36
C SER A 28 8.31 1.11 13.06
N GLY A 29 9.06 2.16 12.67
CA GLY A 29 10.37 2.43 13.23
C GLY A 29 11.52 1.58 12.68
N ASP A 30 11.23 0.55 11.90
CA ASP A 30 12.26 -0.34 11.36
C ASP A 30 13.08 0.37 10.29
N LYS A 31 14.36 0.00 10.23
CA LYS A 31 15.25 0.44 9.16
C LYS A 31 14.85 -0.24 7.86
N MET A 32 14.73 0.54 6.81
CA MET A 32 14.43 0.04 5.48
C MET A 32 15.69 -0.51 4.82
N ASP A 33 15.46 -1.43 3.89
CA ASP A 33 16.52 -1.95 3.05
C ASP A 33 17.08 -0.85 2.13
N THR A 34 18.27 -1.06 1.59
CA THR A 34 18.91 -0.09 0.68
C THR A 34 18.19 -0.05 -0.65
N VAL A 35 18.33 1.08 -1.35
CA VAL A 35 17.82 1.23 -2.73
C VAL A 35 18.33 0.11 -3.61
N ARG A 36 19.63 -0.18 -3.53
CA ARG A 36 20.28 -1.22 -4.33
C ARG A 36 19.65 -2.60 -4.08
N ASN A 37 19.45 -2.93 -2.81
CA ASN A 37 18.89 -4.23 -2.44
C ASN A 37 17.42 -4.34 -2.82
N LEU A 38 16.64 -3.28 -2.60
CA LEU A 38 15.24 -3.25 -3.03
C LEU A 38 15.11 -3.38 -4.56
N ALA A 39 15.98 -2.71 -5.31
CA ALA A 39 16.00 -2.83 -6.77
C ALA A 39 16.24 -4.26 -7.21
N LYS A 40 17.13 -4.95 -6.52
CA LYS A 40 17.45 -6.35 -6.76
C LYS A 40 16.25 -7.26 -6.45
N ILE A 41 15.64 -7.06 -5.28
CA ILE A 41 14.49 -7.86 -4.82
C ILE A 41 13.31 -7.72 -5.79
N TYR A 42 13.01 -6.50 -6.23
CA TYR A 42 11.86 -6.22 -7.09
C TYR A 42 12.18 -6.36 -8.58
N GLY A 43 13.44 -6.51 -8.95
CA GLY A 43 13.85 -6.64 -10.34
C GLY A 43 13.61 -5.35 -11.14
N VAL A 44 13.86 -4.19 -10.56
CA VAL A 44 13.63 -2.89 -11.19
C VAL A 44 14.87 -2.02 -11.12
N ASN A 45 14.87 -0.94 -11.89
CA ASN A 45 15.94 0.05 -11.90
C ASN A 45 16.05 0.75 -10.54
N PRO A 46 17.25 0.93 -9.99
CA PRO A 46 17.43 1.68 -8.74
C PRO A 46 16.81 3.08 -8.74
N ASN A 47 16.81 3.77 -9.87
CA ASN A 47 16.18 5.09 -9.97
C ASN A 47 14.67 5.03 -9.76
N THR A 48 14.04 3.95 -10.21
CA THR A 48 12.59 3.70 -9.99
C THR A 48 12.31 3.48 -8.51
N VAL A 49 13.14 2.70 -7.83
CA VAL A 49 13.07 2.50 -6.38
C VAL A 49 13.25 3.82 -5.66
N GLN A 50 14.26 4.59 -6.03
CA GLN A 50 14.54 5.89 -5.42
C GLN A 50 13.34 6.82 -5.51
N ARG A 51 12.68 6.85 -6.67
CA ARG A 51 11.49 7.67 -6.88
C ARG A 51 10.34 7.24 -5.97
N ALA A 52 10.10 5.94 -5.87
CA ALA A 52 9.07 5.40 -4.98
C ALA A 52 9.35 5.74 -3.51
N LEU A 53 10.61 5.63 -3.10
CA LEU A 53 11.01 5.95 -1.73
C LEU A 53 10.90 7.45 -1.42
N GLN A 54 11.21 8.30 -2.39
CA GLN A 54 11.04 9.76 -2.24
C GLN A 54 9.57 10.11 -2.03
N GLU A 55 8.67 9.47 -2.78
CA GLU A 55 7.23 9.65 -2.60
C GLU A 55 6.78 9.16 -1.23
N LEU A 56 7.30 8.03 -0.77
CA LEU A 56 7.01 7.49 0.54
C LEU A 56 7.41 8.49 1.64
N GLU A 57 8.58 9.10 1.52
CA GLU A 57 9.06 10.14 2.44
C GLU A 57 8.19 11.39 2.37
N ARG A 58 7.81 11.81 1.16
CA ARG A 58 6.94 12.98 0.97
C ARG A 58 5.59 12.79 1.67
N GLU A 59 5.08 11.58 1.69
CA GLU A 59 3.84 11.26 2.40
C GLU A 59 4.05 11.04 3.90
N GLY A 60 5.28 11.15 4.37
CA GLY A 60 5.60 11.03 5.79
C GLY A 60 5.64 9.60 6.32
N LEU A 61 5.72 8.61 5.43
CA LEU A 61 5.72 7.20 5.81
C LEU A 61 7.11 6.63 6.03
N ALA A 62 8.12 7.35 5.56
CA ALA A 62 9.51 7.01 5.79
C ALA A 62 10.29 8.29 6.04
N LYS A 63 11.42 8.15 6.69
CA LYS A 63 12.29 9.26 7.07
C LYS A 63 13.73 8.87 6.84
N SER A 64 14.48 9.73 6.15
CA SER A 64 15.92 9.53 5.96
C SER A 64 16.70 10.17 7.09
N ASN A 65 17.73 9.46 7.53
CA ASN A 65 18.73 9.97 8.45
C ASN A 65 20.08 9.93 7.71
N ARG A 66 20.81 11.02 7.71
CA ARG A 66 22.07 11.16 6.97
C ARG A 66 23.08 10.06 7.22
N THR A 67 23.17 9.62 8.48
CA THR A 67 24.22 8.70 8.92
C THR A 67 23.73 7.27 9.08
N SER A 68 22.44 7.06 9.27
CA SER A 68 21.91 5.75 9.64
C SER A 68 20.99 5.11 8.62
N GLY A 69 20.60 5.84 7.56
CA GLY A 69 19.76 5.32 6.49
C GLY A 69 18.30 5.79 6.56
N ARG A 70 17.42 5.00 5.99
CA ARG A 70 15.99 5.31 5.89
C ARG A 70 15.21 4.42 6.84
N PHE A 71 14.22 4.99 7.50
CA PHE A 71 13.40 4.29 8.50
C PHE A 71 11.91 4.45 8.21
N ILE A 72 11.13 3.42 8.50
CA ILE A 72 9.67 3.48 8.47
C ILE A 72 9.22 4.43 9.59
N THR A 73 8.17 5.20 9.33
CA THR A 73 7.59 6.08 10.35
C THR A 73 7.17 5.27 11.59
N ASP A 74 7.28 5.86 12.75
CA ASP A 74 6.74 5.29 14.00
C ASP A 74 5.35 5.88 14.34
N ASP A 75 4.80 6.70 13.46
CA ASP A 75 3.46 7.27 13.61
C ASP A 75 2.39 6.23 13.25
N GLU A 76 1.92 5.50 14.26
CA GLU A 76 0.92 4.45 14.11
C GLU A 76 -0.40 4.97 13.54
N GLU A 77 -0.78 6.18 13.89
CA GLU A 77 -1.99 6.82 13.38
C GLU A 77 -1.93 7.00 11.86
N LYS A 78 -0.80 7.47 11.37
CA LYS A 78 -0.55 7.64 9.94
C LYS A 78 -0.60 6.31 9.20
N ILE A 79 0.00 5.28 9.77
CA ILE A 79 -0.02 3.92 9.20
C ILE A 79 -1.45 3.40 9.13
N ASN A 80 -2.23 3.59 10.19
CA ASN A 80 -3.63 3.17 10.23
C ASN A 80 -4.48 3.89 9.19
N GLU A 81 -4.23 5.19 8.97
CA GLU A 81 -4.95 5.96 7.96
C GLU A 81 -4.71 5.42 6.54
N ILE A 82 -3.51 4.94 6.26
CA ILE A 82 -3.20 4.33 4.96
C ILE A 82 -3.95 3.03 4.76
N ALA A 83 -3.96 2.15 5.77
CA ALA A 83 -4.69 0.89 5.73
C ALA A 83 -6.18 1.14 5.50
N LYS A 84 -6.73 2.11 6.22
CA LYS A 84 -8.13 2.51 6.12
C LYS A 84 -8.47 3.05 4.73
N GLY A 85 -7.60 3.91 4.18
CA GLY A 85 -7.78 4.47 2.84
C GLY A 85 -7.75 3.39 1.75
N ALA A 86 -6.85 2.42 1.86
CA ALA A 86 -6.78 1.29 0.94
C ALA A 86 -8.06 0.44 0.99
N PHE A 87 -8.55 0.19 2.19
CA PHE A 87 -9.80 -0.54 2.40
C PHE A 87 -10.98 0.20 1.78
N TYR A 88 -11.07 1.51 2.01
CA TYR A 88 -12.16 2.32 1.45
C TYR A 88 -12.17 2.37 -0.07
N ARG A 89 -11.00 2.36 -0.71
CA ARG A 89 -10.95 2.31 -2.18
C ARG A 89 -11.59 1.04 -2.72
N SER A 90 -11.36 -0.10 -2.06
CA SER A 90 -12.02 -1.36 -2.42
C SER A 90 -13.52 -1.31 -2.15
N CYS A 91 -13.93 -0.62 -1.08
CA CYS A 91 -15.34 -0.40 -0.78
C CYS A 91 -16.02 0.42 -1.87
N ASP A 92 -15.35 1.43 -2.42
CA ASP A 92 -15.89 2.24 -3.51
C ASP A 92 -16.21 1.37 -4.73
N ASP A 93 -15.32 0.44 -5.07
CA ASP A 93 -15.55 -0.49 -6.18
C ASP A 93 -16.74 -1.41 -5.89
N LEU A 94 -16.81 -1.93 -4.68
CA LEU A 94 -17.91 -2.79 -4.24
C LEU A 94 -19.26 -2.04 -4.32
N ILE A 95 -19.29 -0.82 -3.83
CA ILE A 95 -20.49 0.01 -3.83
C ILE A 95 -20.92 0.30 -5.27
N SER A 96 -19.97 0.58 -6.14
CA SER A 96 -20.23 0.82 -7.56
C SER A 96 -20.89 -0.38 -8.23
N VAL A 97 -20.39 -1.57 -7.98
CA VAL A 97 -20.95 -2.83 -8.50
C VAL A 97 -22.36 -3.08 -7.91
N ALA A 98 -22.52 -2.84 -6.62
CA ALA A 98 -23.82 -3.00 -5.95
C ALA A 98 -24.86 -2.09 -6.59
N ASP A 99 -24.49 -0.83 -6.88
CA ASP A 99 -25.39 0.13 -7.55
C ASP A 99 -25.76 -0.33 -8.96
N GLU A 100 -24.81 -0.83 -9.72
CA GLU A 100 -25.06 -1.35 -11.07
C GLU A 100 -26.02 -2.54 -11.04
N LEU A 101 -25.90 -3.40 -10.04
CA LEU A 101 -26.75 -4.57 -9.85
C LEU A 101 -28.06 -4.23 -9.13
N LYS A 102 -28.25 -2.97 -8.76
CA LYS A 102 -29.44 -2.48 -8.04
C LYS A 102 -29.67 -3.19 -6.71
N LEU A 103 -28.56 -3.53 -6.06
CA LEU A 103 -28.61 -4.11 -4.71
C LEU A 103 -28.73 -2.99 -3.68
N THR A 104 -29.58 -3.19 -2.70
CA THR A 104 -29.68 -2.27 -1.56
C THR A 104 -28.46 -2.41 -0.67
N ARG A 105 -28.25 -1.44 0.20
CA ARG A 105 -27.18 -1.50 1.21
C ARG A 105 -27.34 -2.75 2.08
N GLU A 106 -28.56 -3.00 2.58
CA GLU A 106 -28.85 -4.16 3.43
C GLU A 106 -28.53 -5.48 2.72
N LYS A 107 -28.98 -5.61 1.47
CA LYS A 107 -28.73 -6.83 0.71
C LYS A 107 -27.24 -7.01 0.40
N SER A 108 -26.55 -5.93 0.07
CA SER A 108 -25.10 -5.95 -0.20
C SER A 108 -24.30 -6.38 1.03
N LEU A 109 -24.64 -5.83 2.18
CA LEU A 109 -23.97 -6.19 3.46
C LEU A 109 -24.24 -7.66 3.82
N LYS A 110 -25.45 -8.14 3.60
CA LYS A 110 -25.81 -9.54 3.86
C LYS A 110 -25.00 -10.48 2.97
N LEU A 111 -24.94 -10.19 1.67
CA LEU A 111 -24.17 -11.01 0.72
C LEU A 111 -22.69 -10.99 1.05
N LEU A 112 -22.15 -9.84 1.40
CA LEU A 112 -20.75 -9.70 1.77
C LEU A 112 -20.44 -10.52 3.02
N ASP A 113 -21.30 -10.43 4.04
CA ASP A 113 -21.13 -11.17 5.30
C ASP A 113 -21.15 -12.68 5.06
N GLU A 114 -22.11 -13.18 4.27
CA GLU A 114 -22.21 -14.58 3.91
C GLU A 114 -20.98 -15.07 3.15
N TYR A 115 -20.56 -14.31 2.13
CA TYR A 115 -19.40 -14.66 1.31
C TYR A 115 -18.11 -14.64 2.10
N TRP A 116 -17.96 -13.67 3.00
CA TRP A 116 -16.77 -13.54 3.84
C TRP A 116 -16.57 -14.79 4.71
N ARG A 117 -17.63 -15.36 5.21
CA ARG A 117 -17.57 -16.58 6.04
C ARG A 117 -17.14 -17.82 5.25
N GLU A 118 -17.33 -17.80 3.93
CA GLU A 118 -17.00 -18.94 3.05
C GLU A 118 -15.55 -18.93 2.58
N VAL A 119 -14.87 -17.79 2.62
CA VAL A 119 -13.50 -17.67 2.08
C VAL A 119 -12.41 -17.91 3.12
#